data_10ac05504c4c5def1c4b310e9b76c6eb
#
_entry.id   10ac05504c4c5def1c4b310e9b76c6eb
#
_cell.length_a   1.000
_cell.length_b   1.000
_cell.length_c   1.000
_cell.angle_alpha   90.00
_cell.angle_beta   90.00
_cell.angle_gamma   90.00
#
_symmetry.space_group_name_H-M   'P 1'
#
loop_
_entity.id
_entity.type
_entity.pdbx_description
1 polymer ?
#
loop_
_entity_poly.entity_id
_entity_poly.type
_entity_poly.pdbx_seq_one_letter_code
_entity_poly.pdbx_strand_id
1 'polypeptide(L)'
;MTNAVAVWFANNLGHLMPAELVCFIVSLFPILECRGGLIVAKLLGVNLLTALPICIIGNILPVPFILLLLNKIFQFFKRTKHHKLVDKIEAHAMKKSESLSRGEFLGLLLFVGIPLPGTGAWTGSMIAALLGMDRRRSSVAIGLGVLLAAFIISVIFYGLLGGVIH
;
A
#
# COMPACT_ATOMS: atom_id res chain seq x y z
N MET A 1 -11.90 -12.44 2.15
CA MET A 1 -12.59 -11.13 2.26
C MET A 1 -12.26 -10.21 1.08
N THR A 2 -11.01 -10.03 0.72
CA THR A 2 -10.57 -9.13 -0.38
C THR A 2 -11.27 -9.44 -1.72
N ASN A 3 -11.44 -10.71 -2.09
CA ASN A 3 -12.09 -11.11 -3.35
C ASN A 3 -13.58 -10.75 -3.40
N ALA A 4 -14.32 -10.88 -2.30
CA ALA A 4 -15.75 -10.55 -2.28
C ALA A 4 -15.99 -9.05 -2.47
N VAL A 5 -15.14 -8.21 -1.86
CA VAL A 5 -15.21 -6.75 -2.01
C VAL A 5 -14.81 -6.33 -3.42
N ALA A 6 -13.75 -6.95 -3.99
CA ALA A 6 -13.33 -6.69 -5.37
C ALA A 6 -14.43 -7.05 -6.39
N VAL A 7 -15.07 -8.20 -6.22
CA VAL A 7 -16.22 -8.63 -7.06
C VAL A 7 -17.39 -7.66 -6.91
N TRP A 8 -17.69 -7.18 -5.70
CA TRP A 8 -18.73 -6.18 -5.49
C TRP A 8 -18.46 -4.88 -6.25
N PHE A 9 -17.21 -4.38 -6.19
CA PHE A 9 -16.80 -3.19 -6.93
C PHE A 9 -16.91 -3.39 -8.45
N ALA A 10 -16.47 -4.53 -8.97
CA ALA A 10 -16.58 -4.84 -10.40
C ALA A 10 -18.04 -4.85 -10.87
N ASN A 11 -18.93 -5.51 -10.11
CA ASN A 11 -20.34 -5.64 -10.49
C ASN A 11 -21.15 -4.35 -10.37
N ASN A 12 -20.82 -3.49 -9.39
CA ASN A 12 -21.63 -2.28 -9.13
C ASN A 12 -21.08 -1.02 -9.84
N LEU A 13 -19.76 -0.91 -10.01
CA LEU A 13 -19.13 0.26 -10.59
C LEU A 13 -18.71 0.05 -12.06
N GLY A 14 -18.49 -1.20 -12.49
CA GLY A 14 -18.07 -1.51 -13.85
C GLY A 14 -19.08 -1.11 -14.93
N HIS A 15 -20.36 -0.91 -14.56
CA HIS A 15 -21.41 -0.42 -15.47
C HIS A 15 -21.57 1.10 -15.46
N LEU A 16 -21.01 1.79 -14.44
CA LEU A 16 -21.20 3.23 -14.22
C LEU A 16 -20.04 4.07 -14.76
N MET A 17 -18.85 3.48 -14.88
CA MET A 17 -17.64 4.21 -15.27
C MET A 17 -16.64 3.29 -16.00
N PRO A 18 -15.64 3.87 -16.71
CA PRO A 18 -14.60 3.08 -17.38
C PRO A 18 -13.90 2.13 -16.42
N ALA A 19 -13.62 0.91 -16.88
CA ALA A 19 -13.00 -0.14 -16.06
C ALA A 19 -11.66 0.29 -15.45
N GLU A 20 -10.89 1.08 -16.18
CA GLU A 20 -9.61 1.64 -15.73
C GLU A 20 -9.78 2.57 -14.52
N LEU A 21 -10.85 3.39 -14.53
CA LEU A 21 -11.16 4.29 -13.42
C LEU A 21 -11.59 3.51 -12.17
N VAL A 22 -12.36 2.42 -12.36
CA VAL A 22 -12.71 1.51 -11.26
C VAL A 22 -11.45 0.91 -10.64
N CYS A 23 -10.51 0.43 -11.47
CA CYS A 23 -9.24 -0.13 -11.01
C CYS A 23 -8.40 0.90 -10.20
N PHE A 24 -8.36 2.14 -10.67
CA PHE A 24 -7.67 3.23 -9.98
C PHE A 24 -8.30 3.52 -8.62
N ILE A 25 -9.63 3.70 -8.57
CA ILE A 25 -10.36 3.99 -7.33
C ILE A 25 -10.19 2.85 -6.33
N VAL A 26 -10.35 1.60 -6.78
CA VAL A 26 -10.17 0.42 -5.91
C VAL A 26 -8.76 0.37 -5.33
N SER A 27 -7.75 0.74 -6.11
CA SER A 27 -6.36 0.74 -5.66
C SER A 27 -6.05 1.85 -4.65
N LEU A 28 -6.86 2.91 -4.58
CA LEU A 28 -6.77 3.96 -3.54
C LEU A 28 -7.25 3.47 -2.17
N PHE A 29 -8.14 2.48 -2.11
CA PHE A 29 -8.72 2.04 -0.84
C PHE A 29 -7.74 1.23 0.01
N PRO A 30 -7.67 1.50 1.34
CA PRO A 30 -6.67 0.91 2.24
C PRO A 30 -6.79 -0.61 2.42
N ILE A 31 -7.94 -1.21 2.11
CA ILE A 31 -8.18 -2.65 2.26
C ILE A 31 -7.84 -3.41 0.98
N LEU A 32 -8.11 -2.81 -0.17
CA LEU A 32 -7.98 -3.45 -1.48
C LEU A 32 -6.61 -3.20 -2.10
N GLU A 33 -6.17 -1.93 -2.09
CA GLU A 33 -4.88 -1.50 -2.60
C GLU A 33 -4.62 -1.94 -4.07
N CYS A 34 -3.37 -1.90 -4.51
CA CYS A 34 -2.97 -2.39 -5.84
C CYS A 34 -3.41 -3.84 -6.10
N ARG A 35 -3.42 -4.68 -5.07
CA ARG A 35 -3.81 -6.09 -5.15
C ARG A 35 -5.28 -6.25 -5.56
N GLY A 36 -6.16 -5.54 -4.87
CA GLY A 36 -7.59 -5.53 -5.20
C GLY A 36 -7.86 -4.90 -6.56
N GLY A 37 -7.14 -3.82 -6.89
CA GLY A 37 -7.24 -3.18 -8.20
C GLY A 37 -6.89 -4.13 -9.36
N LEU A 38 -5.81 -4.91 -9.23
CA LEU A 38 -5.41 -5.90 -10.24
C LEU A 38 -6.39 -7.07 -10.37
N ILE A 39 -7.01 -7.50 -9.26
CA ILE A 39 -8.07 -8.51 -9.29
C ILE A 39 -9.30 -7.97 -10.01
N VAL A 40 -9.73 -6.74 -9.69
CA VAL A 40 -10.85 -6.07 -10.36
C VAL A 40 -10.55 -5.87 -11.85
N ALA A 41 -9.33 -5.47 -12.20
CA ALA A 41 -8.89 -5.32 -13.57
C ALA A 41 -9.04 -6.62 -14.37
N LYS A 42 -8.65 -7.75 -13.79
CA LYS A 42 -8.84 -9.07 -14.42
C LYS A 42 -10.33 -9.40 -14.59
N LEU A 43 -11.17 -9.12 -13.60
CA LEU A 43 -12.63 -9.37 -13.66
C LEU A 43 -13.32 -8.50 -14.70
N LEU A 44 -12.84 -7.27 -14.90
CA LEU A 44 -13.38 -6.32 -15.89
C LEU A 44 -12.74 -6.49 -17.28
N GLY A 45 -11.86 -7.46 -17.48
CA GLY A 45 -11.20 -7.71 -18.77
C GLY A 45 -10.14 -6.65 -19.16
N VAL A 46 -9.65 -5.86 -18.21
CA VAL A 46 -8.59 -4.87 -18.47
C VAL A 46 -7.27 -5.58 -18.69
N ASN A 47 -6.57 -5.20 -19.76
CA ASN A 47 -5.25 -5.75 -20.07
C ASN A 47 -4.25 -5.45 -18.94
N LEU A 48 -3.41 -6.41 -18.60
CA LEU A 48 -2.39 -6.29 -17.56
C LEU A 48 -1.47 -5.08 -17.76
N LEU A 49 -1.04 -4.81 -18.99
CA LEU A 49 -0.16 -3.68 -19.30
C LEU A 49 -0.80 -2.32 -18.99
N THR A 50 -2.13 -2.22 -19.09
CA THR A 50 -2.90 -1.03 -18.72
C THR A 50 -3.22 -1.01 -17.22
N ALA A 51 -3.60 -2.16 -16.66
CA ALA A 51 -3.98 -2.28 -15.25
C ALA A 51 -2.82 -2.00 -14.28
N LEU A 52 -1.61 -2.49 -14.60
CA LEU A 52 -0.43 -2.35 -13.75
C LEU A 52 -0.11 -0.89 -13.39
N PRO A 53 0.16 0.01 -14.35
CA PRO A 53 0.49 1.39 -14.02
C PRO A 53 -0.66 2.11 -13.29
N ILE A 54 -1.90 1.86 -13.67
CA ILE A 54 -3.08 2.46 -13.04
C ILE A 54 -3.20 2.06 -11.57
N CYS A 55 -3.08 0.77 -11.27
CA CYS A 55 -3.19 0.25 -9.91
C CYS A 55 -1.98 0.66 -9.05
N ILE A 56 -0.78 0.69 -9.60
CA ILE A 56 0.44 1.12 -8.90
C ILE A 56 0.33 2.60 -8.54
N ILE A 57 -0.04 3.47 -9.49
CA ILE A 57 -0.21 4.91 -9.25
C ILE A 57 -1.30 5.14 -8.21
N GLY A 58 -2.46 4.49 -8.35
CA GLY A 58 -3.57 4.59 -7.38
C GLY A 58 -3.14 4.21 -5.97
N ASN A 59 -2.31 3.19 -5.81
CA ASN A 59 -1.86 2.75 -4.49
C ASN A 59 -0.72 3.60 -3.90
N ILE A 60 0.16 4.15 -4.73
CA ILE A 60 1.27 5.01 -4.27
C ILE A 60 0.80 6.43 -3.95
N LEU A 61 -0.22 6.93 -4.65
CA LEU A 61 -0.71 8.29 -4.50
C LEU A 61 -1.02 8.70 -3.04
N PRO A 62 -1.71 7.90 -2.22
CA PRO A 62 -2.01 8.27 -0.83
C PRO A 62 -0.78 8.22 0.10
N VAL A 63 0.29 7.50 -0.24
CA VAL A 63 1.45 7.29 0.64
C VAL A 63 2.07 8.59 1.17
N PRO A 64 2.44 9.58 0.33
CA PRO A 64 3.01 10.82 0.82
C PRO A 64 2.04 11.61 1.71
N PHE A 65 0.74 11.57 1.42
CA PHE A 65 -0.28 12.22 2.23
C PHE A 65 -0.41 11.57 3.61
N ILE A 66 -0.38 10.23 3.68
CA ILE A 66 -0.44 9.48 4.94
C ILE A 66 0.80 9.81 5.78
N LEU A 67 2.00 9.75 5.20
CA LEU A 67 3.24 10.05 5.90
C LEU A 67 3.29 11.51 6.40
N LEU A 68 2.79 12.47 5.61
CA LEU A 68 2.70 13.87 6.01
C LEU A 68 1.67 14.10 7.11
N LEU A 69 0.48 13.50 6.98
CA LEU A 69 -0.61 13.65 7.93
C LEU A 69 -0.24 13.06 9.29
N LEU A 70 0.30 11.85 9.30
CA LEU A 70 0.71 11.18 10.54
C LEU A 70 1.84 11.94 11.23
N ASN A 71 2.83 12.45 10.50
CA ASN A 71 3.87 13.28 11.09
C ASN A 71 3.32 14.58 11.71
N LYS A 72 2.32 15.21 11.08
CA LYS A 72 1.64 16.39 11.67
C LYS A 72 0.86 16.00 12.92
N ILE A 73 0.18 14.88 12.91
CA ILE A 73 -0.56 14.36 14.07
C ILE A 73 0.42 14.09 15.22
N PHE A 74 1.55 13.44 14.97
CA PHE A 74 2.58 13.22 16.00
C PHE A 74 3.17 14.52 16.54
N GLN A 75 3.44 15.51 15.69
CA GLN A 75 3.88 16.84 16.13
C GLN A 75 2.83 17.55 16.97
N PHE A 76 1.56 17.40 16.63
CA PHE A 76 0.45 17.96 17.42
C PHE A 76 0.38 17.30 18.81
N PHE A 77 0.49 15.97 18.87
CA PHE A 77 0.53 15.25 20.16
C PHE A 77 1.75 15.59 21.00
N LYS A 78 2.91 15.92 20.39
CA LYS A 78 4.08 16.45 21.10
C LYS A 78 3.80 17.77 21.82
N ARG A 79 2.95 18.61 21.26
CA ARG A 79 2.56 19.90 21.86
C ARG A 79 1.50 19.77 22.95
N THR A 80 0.91 18.60 23.12
CA THR A 80 -0.19 18.32 24.06
C THR A 80 0.34 17.55 25.28
N LYS A 81 -0.48 17.41 26.35
CA LYS A 81 -0.13 16.67 27.59
C LYS A 81 0.36 15.22 27.38
N HIS A 82 0.23 14.67 26.18
CA HIS A 82 0.64 13.30 25.81
C HIS A 82 2.05 13.20 25.21
N HIS A 83 2.88 14.27 25.30
CA HIS A 83 4.26 14.28 24.78
C HIS A 83 5.10 13.09 25.22
N LYS A 84 4.93 12.59 26.47
CA LYS A 84 5.68 11.44 27.00
C LYS A 84 5.54 10.14 26.20
N LEU A 85 4.40 9.93 25.54
CA LEU A 85 4.19 8.76 24.66
C LEU A 85 4.96 8.92 23.34
N VAL A 86 4.91 10.11 22.76
CA VAL A 86 5.61 10.42 21.50
C VAL A 86 7.13 10.41 21.73
N ASP A 87 7.60 11.00 22.85
CA ASP A 87 9.02 11.00 23.24
C ASP A 87 9.57 9.59 23.47
N LYS A 88 8.77 8.68 24.06
CA LYS A 88 9.13 7.26 24.19
C LYS A 88 9.23 6.55 22.83
N ILE A 89 8.31 6.81 21.92
CA ILE A 89 8.32 6.22 20.58
C ILE A 89 9.53 6.73 19.80
N GLU A 90 9.81 8.05 19.85
CA GLU A 90 10.99 8.65 19.21
C GLU A 90 12.31 8.15 19.84
N ALA A 91 12.40 8.12 21.15
CA ALA A 91 13.61 7.61 21.83
C ALA A 91 13.87 6.14 21.48
N HIS A 92 12.81 5.34 21.30
CA HIS A 92 12.91 3.96 20.85
C HIS A 92 13.33 3.86 19.38
N ALA A 93 12.77 4.72 18.52
CA ALA A 93 13.12 4.83 17.11
C ALA A 93 14.56 5.33 16.92
N MET A 94 14.99 6.35 17.68
CA MET A 94 16.36 6.87 17.60
C MET A 94 17.42 5.87 18.07
N LYS A 95 17.18 5.14 19.16
CA LYS A 95 18.08 4.06 19.60
C LYS A 95 18.24 2.93 18.59
N LYS A 96 17.20 2.68 17.79
CA LYS A 96 17.23 1.70 16.71
C LYS A 96 17.84 2.21 15.40
N SER A 97 17.74 3.52 15.15
CA SER A 97 18.07 4.14 13.86
C SER A 97 19.55 4.01 13.46
N GLU A 98 20.49 4.03 14.41
CA GLU A 98 21.92 3.93 14.09
C GLU A 98 22.36 2.53 13.67
N SER A 99 21.71 1.47 14.16
CA SER A 99 22.10 0.09 13.83
C SER A 99 21.17 -0.62 12.82
N LEU A 100 19.99 -0.07 12.53
CA LEU A 100 18.91 -0.74 11.79
C LEU A 100 18.52 -0.12 10.43
N SER A 101 19.18 0.93 9.99
CA SER A 101 18.74 1.70 8.79
C SER A 101 18.58 0.86 7.50
N ARG A 102 19.35 -0.20 7.32
CA ARG A 102 19.19 -1.15 6.20
C ARG A 102 18.12 -2.19 6.49
N GLY A 103 18.02 -2.68 7.71
CA GLY A 103 17.01 -3.66 8.12
C GLY A 103 15.59 -3.10 8.10
N GLU A 104 15.41 -1.85 8.52
CA GLU A 104 14.10 -1.17 8.48
C GLU A 104 13.60 -0.95 7.06
N PHE A 105 14.48 -0.53 6.16
CA PHE A 105 14.15 -0.34 4.75
C PHE A 105 13.71 -1.67 4.11
N LEU A 106 14.51 -2.72 4.24
CA LEU A 106 14.20 -4.04 3.70
C LEU A 106 12.97 -4.65 4.39
N GLY A 107 12.85 -4.49 5.71
CA GLY A 107 11.68 -4.95 6.46
C GLY A 107 10.39 -4.29 5.97
N LEU A 108 10.41 -2.97 5.77
CA LEU A 108 9.27 -2.22 5.24
C LEU A 108 8.95 -2.61 3.80
N LEU A 109 9.97 -2.74 2.94
CA LEU A 109 9.83 -3.18 1.56
C LEU A 109 9.17 -4.56 1.48
N LEU A 110 9.67 -5.53 2.24
CA LEU A 110 9.13 -6.89 2.26
C LEU A 110 7.74 -6.94 2.88
N PHE A 111 7.50 -6.16 3.95
CA PHE A 111 6.18 -6.06 4.58
C PHE A 111 5.12 -5.56 3.60
N VAL A 112 5.46 -4.56 2.77
CA VAL A 112 4.56 -4.06 1.73
C VAL A 112 4.53 -4.99 0.52
N GLY A 113 5.67 -5.59 0.16
CA GLY A 113 5.82 -6.38 -1.06
C GLY A 113 5.22 -7.78 -1.00
N ILE A 114 5.22 -8.41 0.19
CA ILE A 114 4.63 -9.75 0.34
C ILE A 114 3.10 -9.59 0.47
N PRO A 115 2.30 -10.20 -0.44
CA PRO A 115 0.86 -10.00 -0.48
C PRO A 115 0.12 -10.80 0.60
N LEU A 116 0.26 -10.39 1.87
CA LEU A 116 -0.46 -10.95 3.01
C LEU A 116 -1.64 -10.05 3.43
N PRO A 117 -2.69 -10.60 4.04
CA PRO A 117 -3.78 -9.79 4.59
C PRO A 117 -3.26 -8.80 5.65
N GLY A 118 -3.61 -7.52 5.52
CA GLY A 118 -3.20 -6.48 6.46
C GLY A 118 -1.80 -5.90 6.23
N THR A 119 -1.05 -6.37 5.24
CA THR A 119 0.18 -5.72 4.77
C THR A 119 -0.11 -4.83 3.56
N GLY A 120 0.68 -3.82 3.30
CA GLY A 120 0.55 -3.00 2.10
C GLY A 120 1.00 -1.55 2.30
N ALA A 121 0.74 -0.69 1.32
CA ALA A 121 1.22 0.68 1.30
C ALA A 121 0.64 1.56 2.43
N TRP A 122 -0.65 1.40 2.72
CA TRP A 122 -1.31 2.13 3.81
C TRP A 122 -0.74 1.75 5.18
N THR A 123 -0.74 0.46 5.49
CA THR A 123 -0.22 -0.05 6.78
C THR A 123 1.28 0.18 6.90
N GLY A 124 2.03 -0.02 5.81
CA GLY A 124 3.46 0.28 5.75
C GLY A 124 3.77 1.75 6.02
N SER A 125 2.96 2.67 5.48
CA SER A 125 3.09 4.11 5.75
C SER A 125 2.82 4.45 7.22
N MET A 126 1.82 3.81 7.82
CA MET A 126 1.53 3.97 9.26
C MET A 126 2.67 3.46 10.12
N ILE A 127 3.21 2.28 9.82
CA ILE A 127 4.35 1.69 10.54
C ILE A 127 5.58 2.58 10.40
N ALA A 128 5.91 3.04 9.20
CA ALA A 128 7.04 3.93 8.94
C ALA A 128 6.93 5.23 9.74
N ALA A 129 5.74 5.83 9.81
CA ALA A 129 5.51 7.03 10.59
C ALA A 129 5.62 6.78 12.11
N LEU A 130 5.09 5.65 12.61
CA LEU A 130 5.18 5.24 14.02
C LEU A 130 6.62 4.98 14.46
N LEU A 131 7.44 4.40 13.57
CA LEU A 131 8.84 4.14 13.83
C LEU A 131 9.73 5.38 13.63
N GLY A 132 9.16 6.52 13.20
CA GLY A 132 9.93 7.74 12.95
C GLY A 132 10.90 7.64 11.77
N MET A 133 10.66 6.73 10.84
CA MET A 133 11.52 6.53 9.66
C MET A 133 11.55 7.78 8.78
N ASP A 134 12.68 8.00 8.11
CA ASP A 134 12.82 9.09 7.15
C ASP A 134 11.79 8.94 6.02
N ARG A 135 11.09 10.05 5.71
CA ARG A 135 9.99 10.06 4.73
C ARG A 135 10.42 9.62 3.33
N ARG A 136 11.60 10.06 2.88
CA ARG A 136 12.09 9.70 1.54
C ARG A 136 12.41 8.22 1.48
N ARG A 137 13.12 7.70 2.48
CA ARG A 137 13.46 6.27 2.57
C ARG A 137 12.20 5.41 2.67
N SER A 138 11.25 5.80 3.51
CA SER A 138 9.96 5.09 3.64
C SER A 138 9.16 5.09 2.34
N SER A 139 9.04 6.24 1.67
CA SER A 139 8.33 6.31 0.39
C SER A 139 8.96 5.42 -0.68
N VAL A 140 10.30 5.39 -0.76
CA VAL A 140 11.02 4.51 -1.71
C VAL A 140 10.82 3.04 -1.35
N ALA A 141 10.96 2.66 -0.07
CA ALA A 141 10.74 1.29 0.37
C ALA A 141 9.31 0.81 0.09
N ILE A 142 8.31 1.65 0.40
CA ILE A 142 6.90 1.36 0.12
C ILE A 142 6.66 1.26 -1.38
N GLY A 143 7.18 2.20 -2.19
CA GLY A 143 7.04 2.17 -3.64
C GLY A 143 7.62 0.90 -4.26
N LEU A 144 8.83 0.50 -3.87
CA LEU A 144 9.45 -0.76 -4.30
C LEU A 144 8.66 -1.99 -3.81
N GLY A 145 8.11 -1.94 -2.58
CA GLY A 145 7.23 -2.96 -2.05
C GLY A 145 5.94 -3.11 -2.87
N VAL A 146 5.31 -1.99 -3.27
CA VAL A 146 4.12 -2.00 -4.14
C VAL A 146 4.44 -2.61 -5.50
N LEU A 147 5.60 -2.29 -6.09
CA LEU A 147 6.05 -2.90 -7.35
C LEU A 147 6.23 -4.41 -7.21
N LEU A 148 6.86 -4.86 -6.12
CA LEU A 148 7.03 -6.28 -5.82
C LEU A 148 5.68 -6.99 -5.63
N ALA A 149 4.76 -6.40 -4.87
CA ALA A 149 3.41 -6.93 -4.67
C ALA A 149 2.64 -7.01 -5.99
N ALA A 150 2.70 -5.96 -6.82
CA ALA A 150 2.07 -5.93 -8.13
C ALA A 150 2.61 -7.02 -9.05
N PHE A 151 3.93 -7.24 -9.05
CA PHE A 151 4.57 -8.32 -9.81
C PHE A 151 4.07 -9.71 -9.35
N ILE A 152 4.09 -9.97 -8.03
CA ILE A 152 3.64 -11.27 -7.48
C ILE A 152 2.17 -11.53 -7.84
N ILE A 153 1.29 -10.54 -7.64
CA ILE A 153 -0.13 -10.66 -7.96
C ILE A 153 -0.36 -10.85 -9.46
N SER A 154 0.41 -10.16 -10.30
CA SER A 154 0.32 -10.31 -11.75
C SER A 154 0.68 -11.73 -12.19
N VAL A 155 1.76 -12.31 -11.64
CA VAL A 155 2.14 -13.70 -11.93
C VAL A 155 1.05 -14.67 -11.49
N ILE A 156 0.46 -14.46 -10.32
CA ILE A 156 -0.59 -15.35 -9.79
C ILE A 156 -1.86 -15.25 -10.64
N PHE A 157 -2.39 -14.04 -10.86
CA PHE A 157 -3.71 -13.88 -11.47
C PHE A 157 -3.71 -13.83 -13.00
N TYR A 158 -2.63 -13.37 -13.62
CA TYR A 158 -2.53 -13.28 -15.07
C TYR A 158 -1.63 -14.38 -15.69
N GLY A 159 -0.67 -14.91 -14.91
CA GLY A 159 0.20 -16.01 -15.35
C GLY A 159 -0.37 -17.38 -15.03
N LEU A 160 -0.39 -17.72 -13.73
CA LEU A 160 -0.75 -19.09 -13.29
C LEU A 160 -2.26 -19.36 -13.38
N LEU A 161 -3.11 -18.39 -13.05
CA LEU A 161 -4.57 -18.53 -13.10
C LEU A 161 -5.17 -18.06 -14.43
N GLY A 162 -4.40 -17.38 -15.27
CA GLY A 162 -4.83 -16.90 -16.58
C GLY A 162 -5.20 -18.04 -17.55
N GLY A 163 -4.65 -19.23 -17.37
CA GLY A 163 -4.95 -20.42 -18.16
C GLY A 163 -6.15 -21.26 -17.65
N VAL A 164 -6.69 -20.94 -16.48
CA VAL A 164 -7.79 -21.72 -15.83
C VAL A 164 -9.13 -20.99 -15.91
N ILE A 165 -9.13 -19.71 -16.19
CA ILE A 165 -10.34 -18.86 -16.29
C ILE A 165 -10.48 -18.39 -17.75
N HIS A 166 -10.88 -19.32 -18.62
CA HIS A 166 -11.49 -19.07 -19.92
C HIS A 166 -12.88 -19.67 -19.93
#